data_95f75f134aceccac1b207a3d48d5759a
#
_entry.id   95f75f134aceccac1b207a3d48d5759a
#
_cell.length_a   1.000
_cell.length_b   1.000
_cell.length_c   1.000
_cell.angle_alpha   90.00
_cell.angle_beta   90.00
_cell.angle_gamma   90.00
#
_symmetry.space_group_name_H-M   'P 1'
#
loop_
_entity.id
_entity.type
_entity.pdbx_description
1 polymer ?
#
loop_
_entity_poly.entity_id
_entity_poly.type
_entity_poly.pdbx_seq_one_letter_code
_entity_poly.pdbx_strand_id
1 'polypeptide(L)'
;VTSQVPILTAPTAAGKTALALALSERFPLEVVAADAFTVYRGLDLGTAKPTPAERRAAPHHLLDVVDVTQTYDVARYVRQAEAAIADVLARGRVPLVVGGTGFYLSGLVRGLPLTPPADPAVRAEVEADLAARGLDALLAEVERASPAEARRLERNPRRVVRALEVHRRTGRFPGEFGSTVPAFAYRVFAFTWPWPELEARIAARVGQMLAGGWPQEAAWLAAQVPPDGDPRPTVWQALGYREALAVHRGELSPQAAGERITLATRQYAKRQLTWTRTQLGAPPSSPQAAVGALGAWLGRWPSGEER
;
A
#
# COMPACT_ATOMS: atom_id res chain seq x y z
N VAL A 1 2.66 -23.05 -19.81
CA VAL A 1 2.11 -22.69 -18.49
C VAL A 1 2.61 -21.28 -18.19
N THR A 2 1.75 -20.28 -18.29
CA THR A 2 2.09 -18.90 -17.93
C THR A 2 2.48 -18.88 -16.45
N SER A 3 3.77 -18.61 -16.17
CA SER A 3 4.26 -18.54 -14.78
C SER A 3 3.57 -17.39 -14.05
N GLN A 4 2.89 -17.69 -12.95
CA GLN A 4 2.26 -16.67 -12.12
C GLN A 4 3.35 -15.86 -11.38
N VAL A 5 3.24 -14.55 -11.32
CA VAL A 5 4.15 -13.70 -10.54
C VAL A 5 3.83 -13.84 -9.03
N PRO A 6 4.82 -14.21 -8.19
CA PRO A 6 4.59 -14.36 -6.76
C PRO A 6 4.44 -13.01 -6.05
N ILE A 7 3.47 -12.93 -5.16
CA ILE A 7 3.26 -11.80 -4.23
C ILE A 7 3.46 -12.31 -2.80
N LEU A 8 4.40 -11.73 -2.06
CA LEU A 8 4.57 -11.93 -0.62
C LEU A 8 3.94 -10.76 0.14
N THR A 9 2.86 -11.01 0.84
CA THR A 9 2.15 -9.97 1.59
C THR A 9 1.96 -10.35 3.05
N ALA A 10 2.00 -9.35 3.91
CA ALA A 10 1.73 -9.47 5.34
C ALA A 10 1.44 -8.07 5.91
N PRO A 11 0.88 -7.97 7.12
CA PRO A 11 0.75 -6.69 7.78
C PRO A 11 2.10 -6.01 8.02
N THR A 12 2.03 -4.72 8.30
CA THR A 12 3.22 -3.95 8.70
C THR A 12 3.86 -4.59 9.94
N ALA A 13 5.17 -4.45 10.11
CA ALA A 13 6.00 -5.07 11.15
C ALA A 13 6.07 -6.62 11.13
N ALA A 14 5.44 -7.31 10.19
CA ALA A 14 5.49 -8.78 10.13
C ALA A 14 6.84 -9.35 9.62
N GLY A 15 7.73 -8.53 9.03
CA GLY A 15 9.06 -8.97 8.58
C GLY A 15 9.13 -9.43 7.12
N LYS A 16 8.28 -8.90 6.24
CA LYS A 16 8.28 -9.21 4.78
C LYS A 16 9.65 -9.08 4.13
N THR A 17 10.36 -7.97 4.39
CA THR A 17 11.68 -7.72 3.81
C THR A 17 12.68 -8.79 4.21
N ALA A 18 12.77 -9.12 5.49
CA ALA A 18 13.68 -10.16 5.97
C ALA A 18 13.40 -11.53 5.31
N LEU A 19 12.13 -11.90 5.13
CA LEU A 19 11.76 -13.14 4.44
C LEU A 19 12.10 -13.10 2.95
N ALA A 20 11.89 -11.97 2.28
CA ALA A 20 12.27 -11.82 0.88
C ALA A 20 13.79 -11.93 0.68
N LEU A 21 14.59 -11.33 1.57
CA LEU A 21 16.05 -11.42 1.55
C LEU A 21 16.53 -12.84 1.80
N ALA A 22 16.01 -13.55 2.80
CA ALA A 22 16.37 -14.95 3.04
C ALA A 22 16.04 -15.87 1.83
N LEU A 23 14.99 -15.58 1.07
CA LEU A 23 14.69 -16.28 -0.16
C LEU A 23 15.64 -15.89 -1.31
N SER A 24 16.11 -14.63 -1.35
CA SER A 24 17.05 -14.19 -2.41
C SER A 24 18.43 -14.83 -2.31
N GLU A 25 18.82 -15.35 -1.16
CA GLU A 25 20.05 -16.15 -0.98
C GLU A 25 19.98 -17.49 -1.74
N ARG A 26 18.78 -17.99 -2.02
CA ARG A 26 18.54 -19.32 -2.59
C ARG A 26 17.98 -19.27 -4.01
N PHE A 27 17.37 -18.16 -4.39
CA PHE A 27 16.70 -17.99 -5.68
C PHE A 27 17.10 -16.67 -6.32
N PRO A 28 17.17 -16.58 -7.65
CA PRO A 28 17.55 -15.35 -8.36
C PRO A 28 16.43 -14.30 -8.34
N LEU A 29 16.02 -13.87 -7.14
CA LEU A 29 14.91 -12.94 -6.94
C LEU A 29 15.33 -11.48 -7.13
N GLU A 30 14.39 -10.68 -7.64
CA GLU A 30 14.40 -9.22 -7.51
C GLU A 30 13.07 -8.76 -6.91
N VAL A 31 13.14 -7.86 -5.96
CA VAL A 31 11.98 -7.39 -5.21
C VAL A 31 11.30 -6.24 -5.95
N VAL A 32 9.99 -6.35 -6.18
CA VAL A 32 9.14 -5.24 -6.64
C VAL A 32 8.33 -4.76 -5.45
N ALA A 33 8.68 -3.59 -4.92
CA ALA A 33 8.05 -3.06 -3.71
C ALA A 33 6.59 -2.66 -3.96
N ALA A 34 5.68 -3.03 -3.04
CA ALA A 34 4.26 -2.69 -3.08
C ALA A 34 3.85 -1.91 -1.82
N ASP A 35 4.46 -0.73 -1.66
CA ASP A 35 4.20 0.18 -0.55
C ASP A 35 3.98 1.60 -1.05
N ALA A 36 2.95 2.28 -0.50
CA ALA A 36 2.52 3.59 -0.97
C ALA A 36 3.47 4.74 -0.58
N PHE A 37 4.39 4.50 0.35
CA PHE A 37 5.26 5.54 0.89
C PHE A 37 6.74 5.29 0.68
N THR A 38 7.20 4.05 0.52
CA THR A 38 8.60 3.76 0.18
C THR A 38 8.99 4.24 -1.22
N VAL A 39 8.03 4.62 -2.04
CA VAL A 39 8.23 5.23 -3.37
C VAL A 39 8.81 6.64 -3.30
N TYR A 40 8.63 7.34 -2.17
CA TYR A 40 9.09 8.72 -1.98
C TYR A 40 10.56 8.77 -1.54
N ARG A 41 11.37 9.61 -2.21
CA ARG A 41 12.75 9.90 -1.80
C ARG A 41 12.78 10.60 -0.45
N GLY A 42 13.71 10.21 0.41
CA GLY A 42 13.93 10.84 1.72
C GLY A 42 12.95 10.43 2.82
N LEU A 43 11.98 9.56 2.54
CA LEU A 43 11.14 8.93 3.55
C LEU A 43 11.65 7.52 3.85
N ASP A 44 12.66 7.41 4.69
CA ASP A 44 13.37 6.14 4.89
C ASP A 44 13.01 5.48 6.22
N LEU A 45 13.10 6.23 7.32
CA LEU A 45 12.86 5.72 8.67
C LEU A 45 11.36 5.45 8.90
N GLY A 46 10.53 6.46 8.73
CA GLY A 46 9.09 6.35 9.00
C GLY A 46 8.34 5.40 8.08
N THR A 47 8.90 5.05 6.94
CA THR A 47 8.34 4.05 6.02
C THR A 47 8.94 2.66 6.20
N ALA A 48 9.96 2.51 7.06
CA ALA A 48 10.77 1.28 7.18
C ALA A 48 11.33 0.81 5.84
N LYS A 49 11.81 1.74 5.02
CA LYS A 49 12.39 1.44 3.72
C LYS A 49 13.60 0.52 3.87
N PRO A 50 13.81 -0.45 2.96
CA PRO A 50 15.00 -1.31 2.99
C PRO A 50 16.29 -0.50 3.05
N THR A 51 17.17 -0.86 3.96
CA THR A 51 18.47 -0.24 4.16
C THR A 51 19.38 -0.42 2.93
N PRO A 52 20.43 0.40 2.77
CA PRO A 52 21.39 0.17 1.69
C PRO A 52 22.02 -1.24 1.69
N ALA A 53 22.21 -1.84 2.87
CA ALA A 53 22.71 -3.21 2.97
C ALA A 53 21.71 -4.24 2.44
N GLU A 54 20.43 -4.11 2.80
CA GLU A 54 19.36 -4.96 2.31
C GLU A 54 19.15 -4.81 0.80
N ARG A 55 19.26 -3.59 0.27
CA ARG A 55 19.16 -3.33 -1.19
C ARG A 55 20.36 -3.93 -1.97
N ARG A 56 21.53 -4.04 -1.35
CA ARG A 56 22.67 -4.75 -1.95
C ARG A 56 22.51 -6.27 -1.95
N ALA A 57 21.82 -6.80 -0.94
CA ALA A 57 21.55 -8.24 -0.84
C ALA A 57 20.55 -8.72 -1.90
N ALA A 58 19.57 -7.91 -2.25
CA ALA A 58 18.64 -8.18 -3.34
C ALA A 58 18.30 -6.88 -4.08
N PRO A 59 18.27 -6.87 -5.43
CA PRO A 59 17.78 -5.71 -6.18
C PRO A 59 16.33 -5.39 -5.82
N HIS A 60 16.05 -4.10 -5.61
CA HIS A 60 14.71 -3.61 -5.29
C HIS A 60 14.25 -2.60 -6.34
N HIS A 61 13.03 -2.77 -6.83
CA HIS A 61 12.34 -1.87 -7.73
C HIS A 61 11.25 -1.10 -6.99
N LEU A 62 10.91 0.08 -7.49
CA LEU A 62 9.88 0.98 -6.97
C LEU A 62 10.14 1.52 -5.56
N LEU A 63 11.42 1.68 -5.22
CA LEU A 63 11.86 2.50 -4.10
C LEU A 63 12.40 3.82 -4.66
N ASP A 64 12.16 4.94 -3.95
CA ASP A 64 12.72 6.25 -4.30
C ASP A 64 12.43 6.72 -5.75
N VAL A 65 11.23 6.45 -6.26
CA VAL A 65 10.87 6.74 -7.66
C VAL A 65 10.24 8.12 -7.87
N VAL A 66 9.82 8.78 -6.78
CA VAL A 66 9.20 10.12 -6.83
C VAL A 66 9.70 11.02 -5.70
N ASP A 67 9.64 12.32 -5.93
CA ASP A 67 9.91 13.32 -4.90
C ASP A 67 8.67 13.57 -4.03
N VAL A 68 8.87 14.02 -2.81
CA VAL A 68 7.79 14.22 -1.82
C VAL A 68 6.75 15.27 -2.25
N THR A 69 7.10 16.14 -3.20
CA THR A 69 6.18 17.13 -3.79
C THR A 69 5.26 16.57 -4.86
N GLN A 70 5.51 15.34 -5.32
CA GLN A 70 4.75 14.71 -6.39
C GLN A 70 3.64 13.82 -5.84
N THR A 71 2.58 13.64 -6.63
CA THR A 71 1.56 12.64 -6.35
C THR A 71 1.95 11.30 -6.94
N TYR A 72 1.61 10.23 -6.23
CA TYR A 72 1.80 8.86 -6.69
C TYR A 72 0.55 8.04 -6.43
N ASP A 73 -0.08 7.55 -7.47
CA ASP A 73 -1.34 6.84 -7.41
C ASP A 73 -1.21 5.36 -7.81
N VAL A 74 -2.29 4.61 -7.63
CA VAL A 74 -2.32 3.19 -7.94
C VAL A 74 -2.14 2.91 -9.44
N ALA A 75 -2.61 3.79 -10.32
CA ALA A 75 -2.48 3.59 -11.75
C ALA A 75 -1.03 3.74 -12.20
N ARG A 76 -0.32 4.73 -11.65
CA ARG A 76 1.12 4.90 -11.85
C ARG A 76 1.90 3.70 -11.27
N TYR A 77 1.52 3.26 -10.06
CA TYR A 77 2.12 2.08 -9.45
C TYR A 77 1.99 0.84 -10.32
N VAL A 78 0.76 0.49 -10.76
CA VAL A 78 0.51 -0.73 -11.55
C VAL A 78 1.33 -0.72 -12.84
N ARG A 79 1.30 0.40 -13.61
CA ARG A 79 2.11 0.51 -14.84
C ARG A 79 3.60 0.32 -14.59
N GLN A 80 4.16 0.94 -13.54
CA GLN A 80 5.58 0.83 -13.23
C GLN A 80 5.94 -0.56 -12.67
N ALA A 81 5.06 -1.17 -11.88
CA ALA A 81 5.27 -2.50 -11.35
C ALA A 81 5.24 -3.56 -12.47
N GLU A 82 4.28 -3.50 -13.38
CA GLU A 82 4.21 -4.40 -14.54
C GLU A 82 5.43 -4.24 -15.46
N ALA A 83 5.91 -3.01 -15.68
CA ALA A 83 7.14 -2.77 -16.44
C ALA A 83 8.38 -3.35 -15.74
N ALA A 84 8.51 -3.17 -14.42
CA ALA A 84 9.60 -3.76 -13.65
C ALA A 84 9.54 -5.30 -13.64
N ILE A 85 8.35 -5.88 -13.51
CA ILE A 85 8.14 -7.32 -13.58
C ILE A 85 8.58 -7.86 -14.95
N ALA A 86 8.17 -7.20 -16.06
CA ALA A 86 8.55 -7.59 -17.42
C ALA A 86 10.07 -7.56 -17.60
N ASP A 87 10.74 -6.49 -17.12
CA ASP A 87 12.17 -6.33 -17.20
C ASP A 87 12.94 -7.41 -16.40
N VAL A 88 12.49 -7.71 -15.18
CA VAL A 88 13.08 -8.79 -14.34
C VAL A 88 12.94 -10.15 -15.05
N LEU A 89 11.76 -10.44 -15.61
CA LEU A 89 11.52 -11.67 -16.36
C LEU A 89 12.38 -11.78 -17.61
N ALA A 90 12.58 -10.66 -18.34
CA ALA A 90 13.43 -10.62 -19.53
C ALA A 90 14.90 -10.93 -19.23
N ARG A 91 15.37 -10.66 -18.00
CA ARG A 91 16.71 -11.03 -17.53
C ARG A 91 16.80 -12.46 -16.99
N GLY A 92 15.74 -13.27 -17.12
CA GLY A 92 15.68 -14.63 -16.60
C GLY A 92 15.60 -14.72 -15.08
N ARG A 93 15.32 -13.62 -14.39
CA ARG A 93 15.18 -13.57 -12.92
C ARG A 93 13.73 -13.68 -12.49
N VAL A 94 13.50 -13.85 -11.19
CA VAL A 94 12.17 -14.01 -10.62
C VAL A 94 11.71 -12.71 -9.96
N PRO A 95 10.68 -12.02 -10.47
CA PRO A 95 10.12 -10.87 -9.79
C PRO A 95 9.29 -11.32 -8.58
N LEU A 96 9.66 -10.89 -7.37
CA LEU A 96 8.89 -11.09 -6.17
C LEU A 96 8.24 -9.77 -5.75
N VAL A 97 6.93 -9.64 -5.90
CA VAL A 97 6.20 -8.48 -5.39
C VAL A 97 6.10 -8.57 -3.88
N VAL A 98 6.61 -7.57 -3.16
CA VAL A 98 6.64 -7.56 -1.69
C VAL A 98 6.00 -6.30 -1.15
N GLY A 99 4.93 -6.43 -0.39
CA GLY A 99 4.31 -5.26 0.21
C GLY A 99 3.04 -5.53 1.00
N GLY A 100 2.47 -4.45 1.54
CA GLY A 100 1.25 -4.51 2.35
C GLY A 100 0.22 -3.47 1.95
N THR A 101 0.43 -2.70 0.88
CA THR A 101 -0.54 -1.74 0.38
C THR A 101 -1.60 -2.46 -0.44
N GLY A 102 -2.70 -2.83 0.22
CA GLY A 102 -3.76 -3.66 -0.36
C GLY A 102 -4.31 -3.10 -1.67
N PHE A 103 -4.42 -1.78 -1.77
CA PHE A 103 -4.92 -1.12 -2.98
C PHE A 103 -3.99 -1.33 -4.19
N TYR A 104 -2.67 -1.31 -3.98
CA TYR A 104 -1.67 -1.60 -5.02
C TYR A 104 -1.73 -3.07 -5.46
N LEU A 105 -1.76 -3.97 -4.47
CA LEU A 105 -1.84 -5.41 -4.74
C LEU A 105 -3.14 -5.79 -5.44
N SER A 106 -4.27 -5.16 -5.07
CA SER A 106 -5.55 -5.38 -5.75
C SER A 106 -5.52 -4.87 -7.20
N GLY A 107 -4.86 -3.74 -7.46
CA GLY A 107 -4.68 -3.20 -8.81
C GLY A 107 -3.89 -4.15 -9.72
N LEU A 108 -2.84 -4.79 -9.19
CA LEU A 108 -2.09 -5.82 -9.92
C LEU A 108 -2.93 -7.08 -10.19
N VAL A 109 -3.60 -7.60 -9.15
CA VAL A 109 -4.29 -8.90 -9.24
C VAL A 109 -5.61 -8.83 -10.03
N ARG A 110 -6.33 -7.71 -9.92
CA ARG A 110 -7.69 -7.56 -10.48
C ARG A 110 -7.80 -6.54 -11.60
N GLY A 111 -6.73 -5.80 -11.87
CA GLY A 111 -6.76 -4.64 -12.75
C GLY A 111 -7.33 -3.39 -12.08
N LEU A 112 -7.31 -2.32 -12.82
CA LEU A 112 -7.77 -1.00 -12.39
C LEU A 112 -9.16 -0.71 -12.97
N PRO A 113 -10.06 -0.07 -12.20
CA PRO A 113 -11.35 0.34 -12.75
C PRO A 113 -11.16 1.35 -13.88
N LEU A 114 -11.89 1.19 -14.96
CA LEU A 114 -11.89 2.06 -16.16
C LEU A 114 -12.70 3.36 -15.93
N THR A 115 -12.83 3.80 -14.69
CA THR A 115 -13.47 5.07 -14.36
C THR A 115 -12.63 6.26 -14.86
N PRO A 116 -13.26 7.39 -15.24
CA PRO A 116 -12.52 8.59 -15.62
C PRO A 116 -11.55 9.03 -14.51
N PRO A 117 -10.48 9.75 -14.84
CA PRO A 117 -9.62 10.36 -13.84
C PRO A 117 -10.41 11.25 -12.86
N ALA A 118 -9.87 11.47 -11.66
CA ALA A 118 -10.48 12.38 -10.70
C ALA A 118 -10.54 13.82 -11.27
N ASP A 119 -11.64 14.49 -10.98
CA ASP A 119 -11.84 15.91 -11.32
C ASP A 119 -11.86 16.71 -10.00
N PRO A 120 -10.85 17.53 -9.74
CA PRO A 120 -10.75 18.28 -8.50
C PRO A 120 -11.94 19.22 -8.24
N ALA A 121 -12.50 19.82 -9.29
CA ALA A 121 -13.63 20.76 -9.13
C ALA A 121 -14.91 20.03 -8.73
N VAL A 122 -15.30 18.98 -9.47
CA VAL A 122 -16.48 18.17 -9.15
C VAL A 122 -16.32 17.46 -7.81
N ARG A 123 -15.10 17.04 -7.49
CA ARG A 123 -14.79 16.42 -6.20
C ARG A 123 -14.99 17.41 -5.05
N ALA A 124 -14.51 18.65 -5.17
CA ALA A 124 -14.71 19.68 -4.16
C ALA A 124 -16.18 19.99 -3.93
N GLU A 125 -17.01 20.02 -4.99
CA GLU A 125 -18.45 20.15 -4.87
C GLU A 125 -19.10 19.02 -4.04
N VAL A 126 -18.70 17.77 -4.33
CA VAL A 126 -19.23 16.60 -3.58
C VAL A 126 -18.73 16.59 -2.13
N GLU A 127 -17.50 17.02 -1.87
CA GLU A 127 -16.95 17.14 -0.51
C GLU A 127 -17.67 18.25 0.27
N ALA A 128 -18.03 19.38 -0.37
CA ALA A 128 -18.87 20.41 0.21
C ALA A 128 -20.28 19.91 0.53
N ASP A 129 -20.90 19.15 -0.37
CA ASP A 129 -22.19 18.49 -0.13
C ASP A 129 -22.10 17.51 1.06
N LEU A 130 -21.01 16.74 1.16
CA LEU A 130 -20.78 15.84 2.30
C LEU A 130 -20.70 16.60 3.62
N ALA A 131 -20.01 17.74 3.62
CA ALA A 131 -19.89 18.59 4.81
C ALA A 131 -21.24 19.21 5.22
N ALA A 132 -22.03 19.66 4.23
CA ALA A 132 -23.31 20.33 4.47
C ALA A 132 -24.47 19.37 4.81
N ARG A 133 -24.55 18.22 4.15
CA ARG A 133 -25.70 17.30 4.18
C ARG A 133 -25.45 16.01 4.97
N GLY A 134 -24.18 15.70 5.23
CA GLY A 134 -23.75 14.49 5.90
C GLY A 134 -23.74 13.23 5.01
N LEU A 135 -23.09 12.18 5.51
CA LEU A 135 -22.87 10.93 4.78
C LEU A 135 -24.19 10.21 4.44
N ASP A 136 -25.15 10.20 5.35
CA ASP A 136 -26.40 9.47 5.17
C ASP A 136 -27.26 10.05 4.05
N ALA A 137 -27.28 11.37 3.89
CA ALA A 137 -27.98 12.03 2.80
C ALA A 137 -27.37 11.70 1.44
N LEU A 138 -26.05 11.67 1.34
CA LEU A 138 -25.35 11.30 0.10
C LEU A 138 -25.51 9.82 -0.22
N LEU A 139 -25.49 8.94 0.78
CA LEU A 139 -25.77 7.52 0.58
C LEU A 139 -27.20 7.28 0.09
N ALA A 140 -28.19 7.98 0.65
CA ALA A 140 -29.57 7.90 0.19
C ALA A 140 -29.73 8.41 -1.26
N GLU A 141 -28.92 9.39 -1.67
CA GLU A 141 -28.87 9.85 -3.07
C GLU A 141 -28.36 8.74 -4.00
N VAL A 142 -27.24 8.07 -3.62
CA VAL A 142 -26.71 6.92 -4.39
C VAL A 142 -27.70 5.76 -4.38
N GLU A 143 -28.32 5.45 -3.25
CA GLU A 143 -29.27 4.32 -3.12
C GLU A 143 -30.51 4.47 -3.99
N ARG A 144 -31.06 5.70 -4.09
CA ARG A 144 -32.17 6.00 -5.00
C ARG A 144 -31.82 5.78 -6.47
N ALA A 145 -30.58 6.08 -6.87
CA ALA A 145 -30.11 5.94 -8.23
C ALA A 145 -29.62 4.50 -8.52
N SER A 146 -28.93 3.87 -7.57
CA SER A 146 -28.39 2.52 -7.68
C SER A 146 -28.23 1.84 -6.31
N PRO A 147 -29.22 1.03 -5.87
CA PRO A 147 -29.10 0.27 -4.63
C PRO A 147 -27.90 -0.70 -4.61
N ALA A 148 -27.51 -1.20 -5.77
CA ALA A 148 -26.34 -2.07 -5.89
C ALA A 148 -25.04 -1.32 -5.60
N GLU A 149 -24.89 -0.09 -6.12
CA GLU A 149 -23.73 0.72 -5.84
C GLU A 149 -23.69 1.16 -4.37
N ALA A 150 -24.80 1.60 -3.78
CA ALA A 150 -24.86 1.99 -2.37
C ALA A 150 -24.32 0.89 -1.44
N ARG A 151 -24.68 -0.37 -1.68
CA ARG A 151 -24.14 -1.52 -0.92
C ARG A 151 -22.62 -1.68 -1.09
N ARG A 152 -22.09 -1.44 -2.30
CA ARG A 152 -20.64 -1.52 -2.57
C ARG A 152 -19.81 -0.46 -1.86
N LEU A 153 -20.40 0.67 -1.54
CA LEU A 153 -19.72 1.79 -0.90
C LEU A 153 -19.43 1.53 0.59
N GLU A 154 -20.11 0.57 1.23
CA GLU A 154 -19.89 0.15 2.64
C GLU A 154 -19.86 1.34 3.62
N ARG A 155 -20.68 2.37 3.37
CA ARG A 155 -20.74 3.62 4.13
C ARG A 155 -19.38 4.34 4.27
N ASN A 156 -18.44 4.09 3.33
CA ASN A 156 -17.14 4.75 3.32
C ASN A 156 -17.24 6.13 2.66
N PRO A 157 -17.00 7.24 3.39
CA PRO A 157 -17.16 8.60 2.84
C PRO A 157 -16.34 8.83 1.57
N ARG A 158 -15.09 8.34 1.52
CA ARG A 158 -14.24 8.50 0.33
C ARG A 158 -14.78 7.77 -0.90
N ARG A 159 -15.36 6.58 -0.69
CA ARG A 159 -16.01 5.83 -1.78
C ARG A 159 -17.29 6.54 -2.25
N VAL A 160 -18.07 7.10 -1.32
CA VAL A 160 -19.29 7.86 -1.63
C VAL A 160 -18.94 9.11 -2.45
N VAL A 161 -17.95 9.90 -1.99
CA VAL A 161 -17.47 11.07 -2.74
C VAL A 161 -17.03 10.66 -4.14
N ARG A 162 -16.23 9.62 -4.28
CA ARG A 162 -15.77 9.16 -5.58
C ARG A 162 -16.92 8.64 -6.47
N ALA A 163 -17.88 7.95 -5.91
CA ALA A 163 -19.03 7.43 -6.64
C ALA A 163 -19.88 8.58 -7.22
N LEU A 164 -20.16 9.59 -6.41
CA LEU A 164 -20.92 10.78 -6.83
C LEU A 164 -20.12 11.65 -7.81
N GLU A 165 -18.82 11.83 -7.60
CA GLU A 165 -17.94 12.51 -8.54
C GLU A 165 -18.00 11.89 -9.94
N VAL A 166 -17.86 10.55 -10.03
CA VAL A 166 -17.95 9.81 -11.30
C VAL A 166 -19.35 9.92 -11.90
N HIS A 167 -20.38 9.74 -11.08
CA HIS A 167 -21.78 9.81 -11.52
C HIS A 167 -22.16 11.18 -12.05
N ARG A 168 -21.79 12.27 -11.37
CA ARG A 168 -22.08 13.64 -11.83
C ARG A 168 -21.44 13.97 -13.17
N ARG A 169 -20.26 13.39 -13.42
CA ARG A 169 -19.53 13.61 -14.69
C ARG A 169 -20.01 12.77 -15.86
N THR A 170 -20.50 11.57 -15.58
CA THR A 170 -20.72 10.55 -16.64
C THR A 170 -22.13 9.98 -16.68
N GLY A 171 -22.96 10.27 -15.68
CA GLY A 171 -24.26 9.61 -15.50
C GLY A 171 -24.18 8.14 -15.05
N ARG A 172 -22.96 7.61 -14.81
CA ARG A 172 -22.72 6.21 -14.45
C ARG A 172 -21.96 6.11 -13.13
N PHE A 173 -22.23 5.07 -12.34
CA PHE A 173 -21.48 4.78 -11.12
C PHE A 173 -20.22 3.95 -11.41
N PRO A 174 -19.19 4.00 -10.51
CA PRO A 174 -17.97 3.23 -10.69
C PRO A 174 -18.18 1.73 -10.96
N GLY A 175 -19.21 1.12 -10.37
CA GLY A 175 -19.54 -0.28 -10.56
C GLY A 175 -19.97 -0.66 -11.97
N GLU A 176 -20.36 0.31 -12.78
CA GLU A 176 -20.81 0.11 -14.17
C GLU A 176 -19.67 0.22 -15.19
N PHE A 177 -18.45 0.53 -14.72
CA PHE A 177 -17.24 0.52 -15.54
C PHE A 177 -16.54 -0.84 -15.39
N GLY A 178 -15.94 -1.31 -16.48
CA GLY A 178 -15.06 -2.46 -16.44
C GLY A 178 -13.75 -2.20 -15.71
N SER A 179 -12.89 -3.18 -15.74
CA SER A 179 -11.50 -3.06 -15.24
C SER A 179 -10.50 -3.37 -16.35
N THR A 180 -9.28 -2.85 -16.22
CA THR A 180 -8.17 -3.28 -17.08
C THR A 180 -7.89 -4.77 -16.84
N VAL A 181 -7.36 -5.42 -17.85
CA VAL A 181 -6.84 -6.79 -17.69
C VAL A 181 -5.43 -6.70 -17.11
N PRO A 182 -5.09 -7.39 -16.00
CA PRO A 182 -3.73 -7.47 -15.49
C PRO A 182 -2.76 -8.02 -16.54
N ALA A 183 -1.55 -7.44 -16.64
CA ALA A 183 -0.55 -7.91 -17.59
C ALA A 183 0.00 -9.31 -17.24
N PHE A 184 -0.10 -9.70 -15.97
CA PHE A 184 0.38 -10.99 -15.46
C PHE A 184 -0.69 -11.68 -14.62
N ALA A 185 -0.62 -13.01 -14.55
CA ALA A 185 -1.28 -13.77 -13.50
C ALA A 185 -0.44 -13.72 -12.22
N TYR A 186 -1.09 -13.65 -11.06
CA TYR A 186 -0.42 -13.52 -9.78
C TYR A 186 -0.76 -14.67 -8.82
N ARG A 187 0.21 -15.05 -7.98
CA ARG A 187 -0.01 -15.98 -6.87
C ARG A 187 0.35 -15.32 -5.55
N VAL A 188 -0.61 -15.24 -4.64
CA VAL A 188 -0.45 -14.54 -3.37
C VAL A 188 -0.05 -15.52 -2.27
N PHE A 189 1.05 -15.19 -1.59
CA PHE A 189 1.53 -15.84 -0.37
C PHE A 189 1.38 -14.85 0.78
N ALA A 190 0.42 -15.10 1.66
CA ALA A 190 0.10 -14.20 2.75
C ALA A 190 0.45 -14.83 4.10
N PHE A 191 1.01 -14.02 5.01
CA PHE A 191 1.31 -14.48 6.36
C PHE A 191 1.04 -13.42 7.42
N THR A 192 0.95 -13.87 8.67
CA THR A 192 0.90 -13.01 9.85
C THR A 192 1.45 -13.75 11.06
N TRP A 193 1.87 -13.00 12.07
CA TRP A 193 2.14 -13.53 13.40
C TRP A 193 0.84 -13.60 14.21
N PRO A 194 0.82 -14.39 15.30
CA PRO A 194 -0.23 -14.27 16.31
C PRO A 194 -0.35 -12.82 16.77
N TRP A 195 -1.58 -12.38 17.04
CA TRP A 195 -1.84 -10.95 17.27
C TRP A 195 -0.98 -10.32 18.37
N PRO A 196 -0.79 -10.95 19.57
CA PRO A 196 0.07 -10.40 20.62
C PRO A 196 1.52 -10.18 20.16
N GLU A 197 2.06 -11.10 19.37
CA GLU A 197 3.41 -10.99 18.83
C GLU A 197 3.52 -9.88 17.81
N LEU A 198 2.55 -9.77 16.91
CA LEU A 198 2.52 -8.68 15.92
C LEU A 198 2.43 -7.30 16.62
N GLU A 199 1.64 -7.18 17.68
CA GLU A 199 1.54 -5.95 18.48
C GLU A 199 2.87 -5.58 19.13
N ALA A 200 3.56 -6.54 19.72
CA ALA A 200 4.88 -6.32 20.30
C ALA A 200 5.90 -5.87 19.24
N ARG A 201 5.91 -6.49 18.07
CA ARG A 201 6.76 -6.11 16.93
C ARG A 201 6.44 -4.71 16.42
N ILE A 202 5.18 -4.31 16.36
CA ILE A 202 4.76 -2.95 15.99
C ILE A 202 5.30 -1.95 17.01
N ALA A 203 5.09 -2.17 18.30
CA ALA A 203 5.53 -1.25 19.35
C ALA A 203 7.06 -1.08 19.38
N ALA A 204 7.79 -2.20 19.30
CA ALA A 204 9.25 -2.19 19.25
C ALA A 204 9.77 -1.40 18.04
N ARG A 205 9.20 -1.61 16.85
CA ARG A 205 9.59 -0.90 15.64
C ARG A 205 9.31 0.60 15.72
N VAL A 206 8.14 1.01 16.22
CA VAL A 206 7.81 2.43 16.41
C VAL A 206 8.79 3.09 17.35
N GLY A 207 9.15 2.46 18.48
CA GLY A 207 10.16 2.96 19.40
C GLY A 207 11.54 3.12 18.74
N GLN A 208 11.99 2.12 17.97
CA GLN A 208 13.24 2.18 17.23
C GLN A 208 13.26 3.32 16.21
N MET A 209 12.18 3.51 15.47
CA MET A 209 12.07 4.59 14.47
C MET A 209 12.11 5.96 15.12
N LEU A 210 11.40 6.19 16.22
CA LEU A 210 11.41 7.46 16.94
C LEU A 210 12.80 7.75 17.51
N ALA A 211 13.46 6.77 18.10
CA ALA A 211 14.82 6.90 18.62
C ALA A 211 15.86 7.05 17.49
N GLY A 212 15.61 6.49 16.32
CA GLY A 212 16.52 6.46 15.18
C GLY A 212 16.52 7.71 14.29
N GLY A 213 15.73 8.76 14.64
CA GLY A 213 15.75 10.04 13.91
C GLY A 213 14.49 10.31 13.07
N TRP A 214 13.41 9.55 13.26
CA TRP A 214 12.16 9.85 12.56
C TRP A 214 11.60 11.26 12.82
N PRO A 215 11.69 11.85 14.01
CA PRO A 215 11.32 13.26 14.21
C PRO A 215 12.07 14.23 13.30
N GLN A 216 13.36 14.01 13.06
CA GLN A 216 14.20 14.81 12.18
C GLN A 216 13.82 14.60 10.70
N GLU A 217 13.54 13.36 10.29
CA GLU A 217 13.01 13.06 8.94
C GLU A 217 11.66 13.75 8.71
N ALA A 218 10.77 13.76 9.70
CA ALA A 218 9.48 14.46 9.62
C ALA A 218 9.64 15.98 9.52
N ALA A 219 10.62 16.56 10.22
CA ALA A 219 10.94 17.97 10.11
C ALA A 219 11.52 18.32 8.74
N TRP A 220 12.41 17.50 8.20
CA TRP A 220 12.87 17.62 6.82
C TRP A 220 11.70 17.59 5.82
N LEU A 221 10.76 16.64 5.96
CA LEU A 221 9.57 16.57 5.12
C LEU A 221 8.73 17.86 5.21
N ALA A 222 8.55 18.40 6.42
CA ALA A 222 7.77 19.63 6.62
C ALA A 222 8.42 20.85 5.94
N ALA A 223 9.74 20.87 5.82
CA ALA A 223 10.46 21.90 5.09
C ALA A 223 10.31 21.78 3.57
N GLN A 224 10.07 20.57 3.05
CA GLN A 224 9.83 20.35 1.60
C GLN A 224 8.36 20.55 1.23
N VAL A 225 7.44 20.06 2.06
CA VAL A 225 6.00 20.06 1.82
C VAL A 225 5.28 20.44 3.10
N PRO A 226 4.62 21.58 3.18
CA PRO A 226 3.85 21.96 4.37
C PRO A 226 2.79 20.91 4.73
N PRO A 227 2.64 20.54 6.04
CA PRO A 227 1.71 19.50 6.46
C PRO A 227 0.23 19.90 6.33
N ASP A 228 -0.06 21.20 6.28
CA ASP A 228 -1.41 21.77 6.35
C ASP A 228 -1.88 22.36 5.02
N GLY A 229 -1.33 21.87 3.90
CA GLY A 229 -1.80 22.22 2.56
C GLY A 229 -3.24 21.77 2.31
N ASP A 230 -4.01 22.54 1.54
CA ASP A 230 -5.34 22.17 1.10
C ASP A 230 -5.34 22.08 -0.46
N PRO A 231 -5.64 20.89 -1.04
CA PRO A 231 -5.85 19.61 -0.37
C PRO A 231 -4.58 19.10 0.32
N ARG A 232 -4.76 18.31 1.39
CA ARG A 232 -3.63 17.72 2.13
C ARG A 232 -2.71 16.94 1.19
N PRO A 233 -1.41 17.26 1.11
CA PRO A 233 -0.47 16.52 0.28
C PRO A 233 -0.43 15.03 0.63
N THR A 234 -0.41 14.17 -0.38
CA THR A 234 -0.51 12.71 -0.22
C THR A 234 0.57 12.15 0.69
N VAL A 235 1.78 12.70 0.65
CA VAL A 235 2.91 12.27 1.47
C VAL A 235 2.62 12.35 2.98
N TRP A 236 1.82 13.32 3.43
CA TRP A 236 1.40 13.47 4.82
C TRP A 236 0.31 12.50 5.27
N GLN A 237 -0.15 11.61 4.39
CA GLN A 237 -0.97 10.46 4.75
C GLN A 237 -0.13 9.29 5.28
N ALA A 238 1.20 9.36 5.18
CA ALA A 238 2.12 8.41 5.78
C ALA A 238 1.93 8.40 7.30
N LEU A 239 1.68 7.22 7.84
CA LEU A 239 1.28 7.03 9.21
C LEU A 239 2.44 7.39 10.15
N GLY A 240 2.18 8.22 11.16
CA GLY A 240 3.13 8.58 12.21
C GLY A 240 3.97 9.82 11.94
N TYR A 241 4.02 10.33 10.70
CA TYR A 241 4.85 11.51 10.37
C TYR A 241 4.39 12.79 11.09
N ARG A 242 3.09 12.97 11.32
CA ARG A 242 2.57 14.13 12.06
C ARG A 242 2.95 14.08 13.52
N GLU A 243 2.85 12.91 14.14
CA GLU A 243 3.25 12.68 15.51
C GLU A 243 4.78 12.83 15.68
N ALA A 244 5.55 12.32 14.73
CA ALA A 244 7.00 12.49 14.72
C ALA A 244 7.40 13.96 14.55
N LEU A 245 6.69 14.73 13.71
CA LEU A 245 6.90 16.18 13.58
C LEU A 245 6.56 16.91 14.88
N ALA A 246 5.46 16.54 15.55
CA ALA A 246 5.08 17.11 16.83
C ALA A 246 6.13 16.84 17.93
N VAL A 247 6.80 15.66 17.89
CA VAL A 247 7.95 15.38 18.76
C VAL A 247 9.11 16.32 18.46
N HIS A 248 9.45 16.51 17.17
CA HIS A 248 10.51 17.42 16.77
C HIS A 248 10.27 18.86 17.25
N ARG A 249 9.02 19.31 17.24
CA ARG A 249 8.60 20.65 17.68
C ARG A 249 8.47 20.80 19.20
N GLY A 250 8.62 19.71 19.96
CA GLY A 250 8.38 19.70 21.40
C GLY A 250 6.91 19.79 21.82
N GLU A 251 6.00 19.62 20.90
CA GLU A 251 4.53 19.66 21.12
C GLU A 251 4.01 18.33 21.68
N LEU A 252 4.76 17.24 21.50
CA LEU A 252 4.40 15.91 21.96
C LEU A 252 5.66 15.20 22.52
N SER A 253 5.51 14.47 23.64
CA SER A 253 6.61 13.64 24.12
C SER A 253 6.82 12.42 23.20
N PRO A 254 8.08 11.90 23.08
CA PRO A 254 8.34 10.68 22.33
C PRO A 254 7.50 9.49 22.78
N GLN A 255 7.23 9.36 24.08
CA GLN A 255 6.38 8.32 24.62
C GLN A 255 4.93 8.44 24.12
N ALA A 256 4.34 9.62 24.26
CA ALA A 256 2.93 9.85 23.82
C ALA A 256 2.80 9.69 22.29
N ALA A 257 3.80 10.10 21.50
CA ALA A 257 3.86 9.85 20.08
C ALA A 257 3.91 8.34 19.78
N GLY A 258 4.79 7.61 20.48
CA GLY A 258 4.92 6.17 20.35
C GLY A 258 3.61 5.42 20.59
N GLU A 259 2.87 5.80 21.63
CA GLU A 259 1.55 5.21 21.95
C GLU A 259 0.53 5.48 20.83
N ARG A 260 0.42 6.73 20.35
CA ARG A 260 -0.50 7.11 19.27
C ARG A 260 -0.17 6.41 17.96
N ILE A 261 1.10 6.41 17.56
CA ILE A 261 1.57 5.76 16.33
C ILE A 261 1.34 4.25 16.40
N THR A 262 1.65 3.63 17.55
CA THR A 262 1.43 2.19 17.76
C THR A 262 -0.05 1.84 17.61
N LEU A 263 -0.96 2.60 18.24
CA LEU A 263 -2.40 2.39 18.11
C LEU A 263 -2.87 2.49 16.65
N ALA A 264 -2.47 3.56 15.95
CA ALA A 264 -2.83 3.77 14.54
C ALA A 264 -2.24 2.68 13.62
N THR A 265 -1.01 2.21 13.91
CA THR A 265 -0.35 1.14 13.19
C THR A 265 -1.04 -0.21 13.40
N ARG A 266 -1.50 -0.50 14.62
CA ARG A 266 -2.32 -1.70 14.91
C ARG A 266 -3.62 -1.70 14.12
N GLN A 267 -4.30 -0.56 14.05
CA GLN A 267 -5.52 -0.40 13.25
C GLN A 267 -5.23 -0.60 11.75
N TYR A 268 -4.10 -0.09 11.28
CA TYR A 268 -3.67 -0.29 9.90
C TYR A 268 -3.36 -1.77 9.61
N ALA A 269 -2.64 -2.45 10.50
CA ALA A 269 -2.37 -3.89 10.37
C ALA A 269 -3.66 -4.73 10.30
N LYS A 270 -4.68 -4.42 11.12
CA LYS A 270 -6.00 -5.06 11.04
C LYS A 270 -6.66 -4.84 9.67
N ARG A 271 -6.62 -3.62 9.14
CA ARG A 271 -7.14 -3.32 7.79
C ARG A 271 -6.40 -4.10 6.72
N GLN A 272 -5.06 -4.22 6.80
CA GLN A 272 -4.27 -5.03 5.86
C GLN A 272 -4.69 -6.51 5.89
N LEU A 273 -4.88 -7.10 7.07
CA LEU A 273 -5.35 -8.47 7.23
C LEU A 273 -6.75 -8.69 6.63
N THR A 274 -7.67 -7.77 6.90
CA THR A 274 -9.01 -7.82 6.31
C THR A 274 -8.95 -7.75 4.79
N TRP A 275 -8.17 -6.81 4.25
CA TRP A 275 -7.99 -6.64 2.81
C TRP A 275 -7.40 -7.90 2.15
N THR A 276 -6.38 -8.49 2.75
CA THR A 276 -5.75 -9.71 2.25
C THR A 276 -6.74 -10.87 2.16
N ARG A 277 -7.58 -11.04 3.17
CA ARG A 277 -8.62 -12.08 3.17
C ARG A 277 -9.74 -11.81 2.15
N THR A 278 -10.27 -10.60 2.12
CA THR A 278 -11.51 -10.29 1.38
C THR A 278 -11.24 -9.85 -0.06
N GLN A 279 -10.19 -9.07 -0.28
CA GLN A 279 -9.89 -8.51 -1.60
C GLN A 279 -8.87 -9.32 -2.39
N LEU A 280 -7.91 -9.95 -1.75
CA LEU A 280 -6.93 -10.82 -2.44
C LEU A 280 -7.31 -12.31 -2.38
N GLY A 281 -8.31 -12.68 -1.59
CA GLY A 281 -8.73 -14.07 -1.44
C GLY A 281 -7.64 -14.97 -0.83
N ALA A 282 -6.68 -14.40 -0.10
CA ALA A 282 -5.52 -15.09 0.43
C ALA A 282 -5.51 -15.04 1.98
N PRO A 283 -6.10 -15.99 2.66
CA PRO A 283 -6.05 -16.05 4.12
C PRO A 283 -4.59 -16.19 4.58
N PRO A 284 -4.13 -15.34 5.53
CA PRO A 284 -2.76 -15.40 6.01
C PRO A 284 -2.48 -16.71 6.78
N SER A 285 -1.32 -17.32 6.52
CA SER A 285 -0.77 -18.44 7.24
C SER A 285 0.29 -18.01 8.28
N SER A 286 0.99 -18.93 8.92
CA SER A 286 2.18 -18.60 9.72
C SER A 286 3.33 -18.18 8.79
N PRO A 287 4.33 -17.40 9.29
CA PRO A 287 5.50 -17.03 8.49
C PRO A 287 6.24 -18.25 7.93
N GLN A 288 6.41 -19.29 8.74
CA GLN A 288 7.09 -20.53 8.34
C GLN A 288 6.34 -21.26 7.22
N ALA A 289 5.03 -21.36 7.32
CA ALA A 289 4.19 -21.99 6.30
C ALA A 289 4.22 -21.20 4.98
N ALA A 290 4.14 -19.86 5.03
CA ALA A 290 4.20 -19.02 3.84
C ALA A 290 5.56 -19.12 3.13
N VAL A 291 6.66 -19.05 3.90
CA VAL A 291 8.02 -19.20 3.34
C VAL A 291 8.23 -20.59 2.75
N GLY A 292 7.79 -21.62 3.43
CA GLY A 292 7.87 -23.01 2.92
C GLY A 292 7.09 -23.17 1.61
N ALA A 293 5.86 -22.66 1.56
CA ALA A 293 5.02 -22.73 0.37
C ALA A 293 5.60 -21.90 -0.79
N LEU A 294 6.09 -20.68 -0.53
CA LEU A 294 6.73 -19.84 -1.53
C LEU A 294 8.05 -20.45 -2.00
N GLY A 295 8.90 -20.96 -1.09
CA GLY A 295 10.15 -21.63 -1.45
C GLY A 295 9.93 -22.88 -2.31
N ALA A 296 8.97 -23.73 -1.96
CA ALA A 296 8.60 -24.90 -2.76
C ALA A 296 8.03 -24.50 -4.14
N TRP A 297 7.34 -23.38 -4.23
CA TRP A 297 6.82 -22.84 -5.50
C TRP A 297 7.96 -22.28 -6.36
N LEU A 298 8.88 -21.52 -5.76
CA LEU A 298 10.07 -20.98 -6.42
C LEU A 298 10.99 -22.09 -6.95
N GLY A 299 11.12 -23.20 -6.24
CA GLY A 299 11.90 -24.35 -6.71
C GLY A 299 11.35 -25.06 -7.96
N ARG A 300 10.10 -24.73 -8.35
CA ARG A 300 9.48 -25.18 -9.61
C ARG A 300 9.38 -24.06 -10.67
N TRP A 301 10.01 -22.92 -10.41
CA TRP A 301 10.05 -21.82 -11.38
C TRP A 301 10.85 -22.25 -12.60
N PRO A 302 10.33 -22.06 -13.84
CA PRO A 302 11.05 -22.47 -15.04
C PRO A 302 12.42 -21.77 -15.12
N SER A 303 13.47 -22.53 -15.31
CA SER A 303 14.79 -21.98 -15.65
C SER A 303 14.69 -21.25 -17.01
N GLY A 304 15.54 -20.23 -17.21
CA GLY A 304 15.46 -19.36 -18.39
C GLY A 304 15.62 -20.08 -19.74
N GLU A 305 16.03 -21.36 -19.74
CA GLU A 305 16.18 -22.19 -20.94
C GLU A 305 14.87 -22.84 -21.42
N GLU A 306 13.81 -22.81 -20.59
CA GLU A 306 12.51 -23.42 -20.90
C GLU A 306 11.38 -22.39 -21.20
N ARG A 307 11.72 -21.12 -21.43
CA ARG A 307 10.75 -20.07 -21.72
C ARG A 307 10.63 -19.72 -23.18
#